data_224a4609deed098ff0dfcad51cd19716
#
_entry.id   224a4609deed098ff0dfcad51cd19716
#
_cell.length_a   1.000
_cell.length_b   1.000
_cell.length_c   1.000
_cell.angle_alpha   90.00
_cell.angle_beta   90.00
_cell.angle_gamma   90.00
#
_symmetry.space_group_name_H-M   'P 1'
#
loop_
_entity.id
_entity.type
_entity.pdbx_description
1 polymer ?
#
loop_
_entity_poly.entity_id
_entity_poly.type
_entity_poly.pdbx_seq_one_letter_code
_entity_poly.pdbx_strand_id
1 'polypeptide(L)'
;VMIAVGGLTRLTDSGLSITEWELFTGILPPLNNEAWEKYFSLYKEIPQYQLINNDMNIEEFKIIFYWEYFHRILGRLIGIFFLFPLIYFHFIGKINNKHISTCYLILLLIIFQGIVGWYMVKSGLVNNITVSHYRLSLHLSIAFLIISMIFWMILNIQNNTFKKFLKYKKDNFFFNFLVFVIFVQIILGAF
;
A
#
# COMPACT_ATOMS: atom_id res chain seq x y z
N VAL A 1 -6.56 1.13 8.79
CA VAL A 1 -5.40 1.95 9.15
C VAL A 1 -4.54 2.22 7.91
N MET A 2 -3.98 1.22 7.21
CA MET A 2 -3.03 1.39 6.08
C MET A 2 -3.54 2.32 4.98
N ILE A 3 -4.79 2.15 4.51
CA ILE A 3 -5.40 3.02 3.47
C ILE A 3 -5.54 4.47 3.99
N ALA A 4 -5.90 4.66 5.27
CA ALA A 4 -6.00 6.00 5.84
C ALA A 4 -4.63 6.69 5.91
N VAL A 5 -3.59 5.98 6.36
CA VAL A 5 -2.22 6.53 6.37
C VAL A 5 -1.73 6.83 4.95
N GLY A 6 -2.01 5.96 3.97
CA GLY A 6 -1.71 6.22 2.56
C GLY A 6 -2.45 7.45 2.00
N GLY A 7 -3.70 7.66 2.41
CA GLY A 7 -4.47 8.87 2.09
C GLY A 7 -3.83 10.13 2.68
N LEU A 8 -3.37 10.08 3.93
CA LEU A 8 -2.66 11.18 4.58
C LEU A 8 -1.31 11.47 3.89
N THR A 9 -0.56 10.43 3.53
CA THR A 9 0.69 10.57 2.73
C THR A 9 0.41 11.28 1.40
N ARG A 10 -0.73 11.01 0.77
CA ARG A 10 -1.15 11.71 -0.47
C ARG A 10 -1.54 13.16 -0.20
N LEU A 11 -2.34 13.43 0.86
CA LEU A 11 -2.83 14.77 1.20
C LEU A 11 -1.71 15.71 1.70
N THR A 12 -0.63 15.16 2.22
CA THR A 12 0.55 15.92 2.68
C THR A 12 1.66 15.99 1.65
N ASP A 13 1.41 15.52 0.42
CA ASP A 13 2.41 15.42 -0.67
C ASP A 13 3.73 14.74 -0.26
N SER A 14 3.65 13.83 0.72
CA SER A 14 4.80 13.17 1.35
C SER A 14 5.36 11.99 0.54
N GLY A 15 4.66 11.52 -0.48
CA GLY A 15 4.94 10.23 -1.16
C GLY A 15 6.21 10.17 -2.00
N LEU A 16 7.02 11.23 -2.05
CA LEU A 16 8.31 11.30 -2.73
C LEU A 16 9.43 11.78 -1.80
N SER A 17 9.19 11.86 -0.49
CA SER A 17 10.17 12.39 0.49
C SER A 17 11.36 11.44 0.72
N ILE A 18 11.15 10.13 0.57
CA ILE A 18 12.19 9.10 0.71
C ILE A 18 12.64 8.66 -0.69
N THR A 19 13.72 9.23 -1.16
CA THR A 19 14.23 9.06 -2.53
C THR A 19 14.94 7.73 -2.77
N GLU A 20 15.56 7.16 -1.73
CA GLU A 20 16.25 5.88 -1.80
C GLU A 20 15.32 4.72 -1.44
N TRP A 21 15.43 3.62 -2.20
CA TRP A 21 14.69 2.40 -1.89
C TRP A 21 15.53 1.48 -1.00
N GLU A 22 15.36 1.65 0.29
CA GLU A 22 16.03 0.84 1.30
C GLU A 22 15.06 -0.21 1.86
N LEU A 23 15.11 -1.43 1.30
CA LEU A 23 14.19 -2.50 1.70
C LEU A 23 14.43 -2.94 3.15
N PHE A 24 15.69 -3.10 3.54
CA PHE A 24 16.12 -3.59 4.84
C PHE A 24 16.73 -2.49 5.73
N THR A 25 17.58 -1.63 5.20
CA THR A 25 18.24 -0.57 5.96
C THR A 25 17.30 0.56 6.36
N GLY A 26 16.30 0.88 5.54
CA GLY A 26 15.26 1.88 5.84
C GLY A 26 14.17 1.43 6.83
N ILE A 27 14.48 0.45 7.71
CA ILE A 27 13.59 0.05 8.81
C ILE A 27 13.66 1.03 9.97
N LEU A 28 14.85 1.62 10.21
CA LEU A 28 15.03 2.66 11.22
C LEU A 28 15.01 4.04 10.55
N PRO A 29 14.37 5.04 11.18
CA PRO A 29 14.44 6.42 10.69
C PRO A 29 15.85 6.98 10.91
N PRO A 30 16.23 8.09 10.28
CA PRO A 30 17.50 8.77 10.56
C PRO A 30 17.61 9.11 12.05
N LEU A 31 18.71 8.66 12.70
CA LEU A 31 18.89 8.77 14.16
C LEU A 31 19.75 9.96 14.57
N ASN A 32 20.50 10.56 13.66
CA ASN A 32 21.41 11.68 13.92
C ASN A 32 21.23 12.79 12.88
N ASN A 33 21.77 13.97 13.18
CA ASN A 33 21.64 15.12 12.29
C ASN A 33 22.32 14.91 10.93
N GLU A 34 23.45 14.24 10.88
CA GLU A 34 24.16 13.93 9.65
C GLU A 34 23.31 13.08 8.69
N ALA A 35 22.63 12.06 9.23
CA ALA A 35 21.70 11.24 8.45
C ALA A 35 20.50 12.06 7.96
N TRP A 36 19.93 12.95 8.78
CA TRP A 36 18.85 13.85 8.36
C TRP A 36 19.28 14.80 7.24
N GLU A 37 20.45 15.39 7.34
CA GLU A 37 21.00 16.25 6.29
C GLU A 37 21.25 15.49 5.00
N LYS A 38 21.74 14.24 5.07
CA LYS A 38 21.89 13.36 3.90
C LYS A 38 20.56 13.16 3.19
N TYR A 39 19.49 12.72 3.91
CA TYR A 39 18.18 12.48 3.28
C TYR A 39 17.56 13.78 2.74
N PHE A 40 17.73 14.88 3.45
CA PHE A 40 17.25 16.17 2.98
C PHE A 40 18.01 16.66 1.75
N SER A 41 19.33 16.45 1.66
CA SER A 41 20.10 16.80 0.45
C SER A 41 19.64 15.99 -0.77
N LEU A 42 19.38 14.69 -0.61
CA LEU A 42 18.84 13.86 -1.69
C LEU A 42 17.42 14.31 -2.11
N TYR A 43 16.59 14.73 -1.16
CA TYR A 43 15.27 15.28 -1.46
C TYR A 43 15.35 16.58 -2.25
N LYS A 44 16.36 17.43 -1.98
CA LYS A 44 16.58 18.69 -2.71
C LYS A 44 16.90 18.50 -4.20
N GLU A 45 17.34 17.31 -4.60
CA GLU A 45 17.69 17.00 -5.99
C GLU A 45 16.47 16.68 -6.86
N ILE A 46 15.30 16.33 -6.26
CA ILE A 46 14.13 15.94 -7.02
C ILE A 46 13.27 17.13 -7.47
N PRO A 47 12.51 17.00 -8.58
CA PRO A 47 11.67 18.06 -9.10
C PRO A 47 10.63 18.60 -8.11
N GLN A 48 10.09 17.77 -7.21
CA GLN A 48 9.13 18.21 -6.20
C GLN A 48 9.71 19.29 -5.29
N TYR A 49 10.94 19.11 -4.79
CA TYR A 49 11.58 20.14 -3.98
C TYR A 49 11.85 21.40 -4.81
N GLN A 50 12.48 21.25 -5.98
CA GLN A 50 12.93 22.38 -6.79
C GLN A 50 11.80 23.30 -7.27
N LEU A 51 10.61 22.71 -7.53
CA LEU A 51 9.50 23.45 -8.13
C LEU A 51 8.38 23.83 -7.16
N ILE A 52 8.25 23.06 -6.04
CA ILE A 52 7.13 23.27 -5.10
C ILE A 52 7.64 23.62 -3.69
N ASN A 53 8.67 22.92 -3.20
CA ASN A 53 9.09 22.96 -1.80
C ASN A 53 10.48 23.63 -1.63
N ASN A 54 10.87 24.51 -2.53
CA ASN A 54 12.21 25.12 -2.57
C ASN A 54 12.58 25.90 -1.29
N ASP A 55 11.58 26.41 -0.57
CA ASP A 55 11.75 27.14 0.70
C ASP A 55 11.66 26.24 1.95
N MET A 56 11.41 24.91 1.74
CA MET A 56 11.22 23.97 2.84
C MET A 56 12.50 23.84 3.68
N ASN A 57 12.35 23.95 4.99
CA ASN A 57 13.42 23.69 5.94
C ASN A 57 13.47 22.22 6.39
N ILE A 58 14.51 21.83 7.13
CA ILE A 58 14.73 20.46 7.55
C ILE A 58 13.64 19.95 8.52
N GLU A 59 13.03 20.81 9.33
CA GLU A 59 11.98 20.40 10.26
C GLU A 59 10.66 20.08 9.51
N GLU A 60 10.34 20.86 8.51
CA GLU A 60 9.19 20.59 7.62
C GLU A 60 9.42 19.33 6.79
N PHE A 61 10.66 19.11 6.31
CA PHE A 61 11.04 17.87 5.62
C PHE A 61 10.86 16.64 6.52
N LYS A 62 11.23 16.71 7.81
CA LYS A 62 11.00 15.59 8.75
C LYS A 62 9.53 15.21 8.85
N ILE A 63 8.59 16.15 8.78
CA ILE A 63 7.16 15.88 8.85
C ILE A 63 6.72 15.03 7.65
N ILE A 64 7.06 15.43 6.42
CA ILE A 64 6.70 14.67 5.23
C ILE A 64 7.44 13.34 5.17
N PHE A 65 8.69 13.29 5.60
CA PHE A 65 9.47 12.05 5.71
C PHE A 65 8.78 11.04 6.63
N TYR A 66 8.33 11.45 7.82
CA TYR A 66 7.67 10.54 8.76
C TYR A 66 6.33 10.02 8.25
N TRP A 67 5.54 10.78 7.51
CA TRP A 67 4.32 10.27 6.88
C TRP A 67 4.61 9.13 5.90
N GLU A 68 5.58 9.32 5.02
CA GLU A 68 5.98 8.27 4.08
C GLU A 68 6.64 7.09 4.80
N TYR A 69 7.49 7.35 5.79
CA TYR A 69 8.15 6.33 6.60
C TYR A 69 7.13 5.43 7.31
N PHE A 70 6.15 6.00 8.02
CA PHE A 70 5.11 5.22 8.69
C PHE A 70 4.28 4.39 7.71
N HIS A 71 3.95 4.94 6.55
CA HIS A 71 3.27 4.19 5.50
C HIS A 71 4.11 2.99 5.05
N ARG A 72 5.41 3.17 4.80
CA ARG A 72 6.33 2.09 4.40
C ARG A 72 6.50 1.04 5.49
N ILE A 73 6.62 1.41 6.76
CA ILE A 73 6.73 0.47 7.89
C ILE A 73 5.45 -0.33 8.05
N LEU A 74 4.28 0.30 8.02
CA LEU A 74 3.00 -0.41 8.07
C LEU A 74 2.85 -1.43 6.92
N GLY A 75 3.28 -1.08 5.71
CA GLY A 75 3.28 -2.02 4.58
C GLY A 75 4.14 -3.26 4.84
N ARG A 76 5.36 -3.07 5.37
CA ARG A 76 6.24 -4.19 5.76
C ARG A 76 5.61 -5.04 6.86
N LEU A 77 5.05 -4.42 7.89
CA LEU A 77 4.39 -5.13 9.00
C LEU A 77 3.21 -5.96 8.51
N ILE A 78 2.36 -5.44 7.63
CA ILE A 78 1.25 -6.20 7.03
C ILE A 78 1.77 -7.45 6.32
N GLY A 79 2.84 -7.32 5.52
CA GLY A 79 3.47 -8.46 4.85
C GLY A 79 3.95 -9.51 5.85
N ILE A 80 4.66 -9.10 6.89
CA ILE A 80 5.20 -9.95 7.95
C ILE A 80 4.07 -10.63 8.73
N PHE A 81 3.09 -9.88 9.22
CA PHE A 81 1.96 -10.40 9.99
C PHE A 81 1.03 -11.31 9.18
N PHE A 82 1.05 -11.22 7.87
CA PHE A 82 0.33 -12.17 7.03
C PHE A 82 1.18 -13.42 6.72
N LEU A 83 2.45 -13.23 6.38
CA LEU A 83 3.36 -14.30 5.95
C LEU A 83 3.63 -15.32 7.07
N PHE A 84 4.06 -14.85 8.25
CA PHE A 84 4.47 -15.78 9.32
C PHE A 84 3.32 -16.67 9.83
N PRO A 85 2.11 -16.14 10.13
CA PRO A 85 0.98 -17.00 10.49
C PRO A 85 0.58 -17.95 9.38
N LEU A 86 0.61 -17.50 8.11
CA LEU A 86 0.29 -18.36 6.98
C LEU A 86 1.24 -19.55 6.91
N ILE A 87 2.54 -19.30 6.98
CA ILE A 87 3.57 -20.36 6.97
C ILE A 87 3.37 -21.31 8.16
N TYR A 88 3.26 -20.76 9.37
CA TYR A 88 3.07 -21.53 10.59
C TYR A 88 1.86 -22.45 10.51
N PHE A 89 0.68 -21.90 10.21
CA PHE A 89 -0.56 -22.67 10.14
C PHE A 89 -0.60 -23.64 8.97
N HIS A 90 0.11 -23.35 7.88
CA HIS A 90 0.27 -24.30 6.78
C HIS A 90 1.05 -25.53 7.23
N PHE A 91 2.24 -25.35 7.84
CA PHE A 91 3.11 -26.46 8.24
C PHE A 91 2.50 -27.36 9.32
N ILE A 92 1.71 -26.81 10.23
CA ILE A 92 1.01 -27.63 11.25
C ILE A 92 -0.34 -28.19 10.75
N GLY A 93 -0.68 -28.00 9.47
CA GLY A 93 -1.90 -28.54 8.85
C GLY A 93 -3.21 -27.95 9.38
N LYS A 94 -3.20 -26.75 9.96
CA LYS A 94 -4.39 -26.08 10.51
C LYS A 94 -5.19 -25.30 9.50
N ILE A 95 -4.65 -25.04 8.30
CA ILE A 95 -5.39 -24.39 7.23
C ILE A 95 -6.15 -25.44 6.43
N ASN A 96 -7.46 -25.25 6.31
CA ASN A 96 -8.25 -26.12 5.46
C ASN A 96 -7.83 -25.97 3.99
N ASN A 97 -7.61 -27.11 3.30
CA ASN A 97 -7.17 -27.16 1.90
C ASN A 97 -8.02 -26.29 0.95
N LYS A 98 -9.29 -26.05 1.28
CA LYS A 98 -10.18 -25.18 0.50
C LYS A 98 -9.87 -23.69 0.59
N HIS A 99 -9.19 -23.26 1.66
CA HIS A 99 -8.81 -21.85 1.87
C HIS A 99 -7.34 -21.57 1.51
N ILE A 100 -6.50 -22.61 1.42
CA ILE A 100 -5.06 -22.47 1.25
C ILE A 100 -4.69 -21.68 0.00
N SER A 101 -5.33 -21.96 -1.14
CA SER A 101 -5.09 -21.24 -2.41
C SER A 101 -5.46 -19.76 -2.31
N THR A 102 -6.53 -19.44 -1.59
CA THR A 102 -6.95 -18.05 -1.34
C THR A 102 -5.94 -17.32 -0.46
N CYS A 103 -5.41 -17.98 0.57
CA CYS A 103 -4.36 -17.39 1.42
C CYS A 103 -3.10 -17.07 0.62
N TYR A 104 -2.63 -17.99 -0.22
CA TYR A 104 -1.47 -17.72 -1.08
C TYR A 104 -1.73 -16.66 -2.13
N LEU A 105 -2.95 -16.59 -2.68
CA LEU A 105 -3.33 -15.52 -3.60
C LEU A 105 -3.31 -14.15 -2.89
N ILE A 106 -3.81 -14.05 -1.67
CA ILE A 106 -3.74 -12.82 -0.87
C ILE A 106 -2.28 -12.45 -0.59
N LEU A 107 -1.42 -13.40 -0.22
CA LEU A 107 0.00 -13.16 -0.04
C LEU A 107 0.66 -12.62 -1.32
N LEU A 108 0.36 -13.24 -2.48
CA LEU A 108 0.85 -12.79 -3.78
C LEU A 108 0.42 -11.33 -4.07
N LEU A 109 -0.84 -11.01 -3.78
CA LEU A 109 -1.36 -9.65 -3.96
C LEU A 109 -0.70 -8.64 -3.00
N ILE A 110 -0.38 -9.03 -1.76
CA ILE A 110 0.36 -8.18 -0.81
C ILE A 110 1.78 -7.90 -1.33
N ILE A 111 2.47 -8.92 -1.85
CA ILE A 111 3.80 -8.75 -2.47
C ILE A 111 3.70 -7.84 -3.70
N PHE A 112 2.73 -8.10 -4.57
CA PHE A 112 2.49 -7.28 -5.76
C PHE A 112 2.16 -5.83 -5.42
N GLN A 113 1.39 -5.60 -4.35
CA GLN A 113 1.10 -4.27 -3.81
C GLN A 113 2.37 -3.52 -3.42
N GLY A 114 3.33 -4.20 -2.80
CA GLY A 114 4.66 -3.63 -2.48
C GLY A 114 5.45 -3.24 -3.73
N ILE A 115 5.44 -4.10 -4.76
CA ILE A 115 6.10 -3.83 -6.05
C ILE A 115 5.47 -2.63 -6.76
N VAL A 116 4.13 -2.55 -6.80
CA VAL A 116 3.41 -1.41 -7.39
C VAL A 116 3.72 -0.12 -6.63
N GLY A 117 3.75 -0.16 -5.29
CA GLY A 117 4.12 0.98 -4.47
C GLY A 117 5.55 1.47 -4.74
N TRP A 118 6.51 0.54 -4.83
CA TRP A 118 7.88 0.88 -5.21
C TRP A 118 7.96 1.52 -6.60
N TYR A 119 7.32 0.91 -7.60
CA TYR A 119 7.30 1.44 -8.96
C TYR A 119 6.67 2.83 -9.03
N MET A 120 5.61 3.06 -8.26
CA MET A 120 4.91 4.33 -8.15
C MET A 120 5.85 5.45 -7.68
N VAL A 121 6.60 5.22 -6.60
CA VAL A 121 7.56 6.20 -6.05
C VAL A 121 8.73 6.38 -7.01
N LYS A 122 9.42 5.31 -7.39
CA LYS A 122 10.60 5.38 -8.27
C LYS A 122 10.34 6.14 -9.56
N SER A 123 9.18 5.95 -10.15
CA SER A 123 8.81 6.63 -11.39
C SER A 123 8.34 8.08 -11.18
N GLY A 124 7.96 8.46 -9.97
CA GLY A 124 7.64 9.85 -9.60
C GLY A 124 8.87 10.72 -9.37
N LEU A 125 9.97 10.13 -8.93
CA LEU A 125 11.20 10.86 -8.56
C LEU A 125 11.94 11.50 -9.75
N VAL A 126 11.73 11.03 -10.98
CA VAL A 126 12.58 11.41 -12.13
C VAL A 126 12.09 12.68 -12.81
N ASN A 127 10.81 12.75 -13.17
CA ASN A 127 10.28 13.82 -14.03
C ASN A 127 8.97 14.44 -13.53
N ASN A 128 8.48 14.02 -12.36
CA ASN A 128 7.19 14.46 -11.86
C ASN A 128 7.34 15.17 -10.51
N ILE A 129 6.43 16.10 -10.26
CA ILE A 129 6.32 16.80 -8.96
C ILE A 129 5.43 16.07 -7.97
N THR A 130 4.63 15.12 -8.46
CA THR A 130 3.71 14.29 -7.65
C THR A 130 3.69 12.86 -8.17
N VAL A 131 3.16 11.96 -7.35
CA VAL A 131 2.91 10.58 -7.76
C VAL A 131 1.83 10.52 -8.85
N SER A 132 2.04 9.71 -9.88
CA SER A 132 1.06 9.54 -10.99
C SER A 132 -0.28 9.04 -10.49
N HIS A 133 -1.37 9.73 -10.86
CA HIS A 133 -2.75 9.36 -10.52
C HIS A 133 -3.13 7.95 -11.00
N TYR A 134 -2.69 7.53 -12.18
CA TYR A 134 -2.94 6.19 -12.72
C TYR A 134 -2.31 5.09 -11.84
N ARG A 135 -1.07 5.30 -11.40
CA ARG A 135 -0.36 4.33 -10.54
C ARG A 135 -0.95 4.31 -9.14
N LEU A 136 -1.33 5.49 -8.63
CA LEU A 136 -2.04 5.61 -7.35
C LEU A 136 -3.38 4.89 -7.39
N SER A 137 -4.17 5.06 -8.47
CA SER A 137 -5.44 4.38 -8.68
C SER A 137 -5.26 2.85 -8.70
N LEU A 138 -4.25 2.35 -9.41
CA LEU A 138 -3.93 0.92 -9.43
C LEU A 138 -3.58 0.41 -8.02
N HIS A 139 -2.68 1.11 -7.32
CA HIS A 139 -2.26 0.76 -5.96
C HIS A 139 -3.45 0.73 -4.99
N LEU A 140 -4.29 1.75 -5.01
CA LEU A 140 -5.49 1.84 -4.17
C LEU A 140 -6.50 0.73 -4.49
N SER A 141 -6.72 0.43 -5.77
CA SER A 141 -7.63 -0.63 -6.22
C SER A 141 -7.19 -2.01 -5.73
N ILE A 142 -5.90 -2.32 -5.81
CA ILE A 142 -5.35 -3.59 -5.30
C ILE A 142 -5.50 -3.65 -3.77
N ALA A 143 -5.28 -2.55 -3.05
CA ALA A 143 -5.46 -2.50 -1.60
C ALA A 143 -6.90 -2.84 -1.19
N PHE A 144 -7.90 -2.26 -1.86
CA PHE A 144 -9.31 -2.57 -1.63
C PHE A 144 -9.67 -4.01 -2.03
N LEU A 145 -9.08 -4.55 -3.09
CA LEU A 145 -9.25 -5.95 -3.47
C LEU A 145 -8.73 -6.88 -2.38
N ILE A 146 -7.53 -6.63 -1.85
CA ILE A 146 -6.95 -7.42 -0.74
C ILE A 146 -7.87 -7.41 0.48
N ILE A 147 -8.33 -6.23 0.91
CA ILE A 147 -9.25 -6.11 2.06
C ILE A 147 -10.54 -6.88 1.81
N SER A 148 -11.12 -6.75 0.62
CA SER A 148 -12.35 -7.44 0.25
C SER A 148 -12.18 -8.97 0.28
N MET A 149 -11.03 -9.47 -0.21
CA MET A 149 -10.72 -10.90 -0.19
C MET A 149 -10.50 -11.42 1.23
N ILE A 150 -9.77 -10.67 2.08
CA ILE A 150 -9.59 -11.03 3.50
C ILE A 150 -10.94 -11.08 4.21
N PHE A 151 -11.76 -10.05 4.04
CA PHE A 151 -13.09 -9.99 4.66
C PHE A 151 -13.98 -11.15 4.19
N TRP A 152 -13.99 -11.42 2.88
CA TRP A 152 -14.72 -12.57 2.32
C TRP A 152 -14.23 -13.91 2.89
N MET A 153 -12.93 -14.07 3.07
CA MET A 153 -12.37 -15.28 3.66
C MET A 153 -12.80 -15.43 5.13
N ILE A 154 -12.80 -14.35 5.92
CA ILE A 154 -13.28 -14.35 7.30
C ILE A 154 -14.74 -14.80 7.37
N LEU A 155 -15.62 -14.24 6.52
CA LEU A 155 -17.04 -14.62 6.46
C LEU A 155 -17.23 -16.10 6.09
N ASN A 156 -16.42 -16.62 5.16
CA ASN A 156 -16.48 -18.04 4.80
C ASN A 156 -16.06 -18.95 5.96
N ILE A 157 -15.01 -18.58 6.70
CA ILE A 157 -14.54 -19.34 7.86
C ILE A 157 -15.59 -19.30 8.98
N GLN A 158 -16.12 -18.13 9.33
CA GLN A 158 -17.11 -17.96 10.39
C GLN A 158 -18.40 -18.72 10.12
N ASN A 159 -18.85 -18.75 8.87
CA ASN A 159 -20.10 -19.43 8.48
C ASN A 159 -19.89 -20.89 8.04
N ASN A 160 -18.68 -21.44 8.18
CA ASN A 160 -18.34 -22.78 7.66
C ASN A 160 -18.73 -22.99 6.20
N THR A 161 -18.59 -21.95 5.36
CA THR A 161 -18.92 -21.99 3.93
C THR A 161 -17.67 -21.92 3.08
N PHE A 162 -17.78 -22.35 1.80
CA PHE A 162 -16.69 -22.31 0.83
C PHE A 162 -17.16 -21.67 -0.48
N LYS A 163 -17.74 -20.47 -0.37
CA LYS A 163 -18.21 -19.73 -1.54
C LYS A 163 -17.02 -19.11 -2.27
N LYS A 164 -17.03 -19.16 -3.60
CA LYS A 164 -16.01 -18.48 -4.43
C LYS A 164 -16.20 -16.96 -4.36
N PHE A 165 -15.11 -16.21 -4.32
CA PHE A 165 -15.13 -14.75 -4.19
C PHE A 165 -15.85 -14.04 -5.35
N LEU A 166 -15.65 -14.47 -6.59
CA LEU A 166 -16.24 -13.85 -7.78
C LEU A 166 -17.32 -14.73 -8.43
N LYS A 167 -18.20 -15.37 -7.64
CA LYS A 167 -19.31 -16.13 -8.22
C LYS A 167 -20.46 -15.20 -8.58
N TYR A 168 -20.58 -14.87 -9.87
CA TYR A 168 -21.72 -14.10 -10.40
C TYR A 168 -23.03 -14.94 -10.28
N LYS A 169 -24.09 -14.29 -9.76
CA LYS A 169 -25.45 -14.76 -9.81
C LYS A 169 -26.32 -13.70 -10.46
N LYS A 170 -27.10 -14.08 -11.47
CA LYS A 170 -27.96 -13.17 -12.23
C LYS A 170 -28.99 -12.46 -11.33
N ASP A 171 -29.47 -13.15 -10.31
CA ASP A 171 -30.48 -12.64 -9.37
C ASP A 171 -29.99 -11.49 -8.48
N ASN A 172 -28.66 -11.23 -8.46
CA ASN A 172 -28.03 -10.20 -7.66
C ASN A 172 -27.53 -9.01 -8.53
N PHE A 173 -28.20 -8.72 -9.65
CA PHE A 173 -27.76 -7.69 -10.58
C PHE A 173 -27.53 -6.33 -9.92
N PHE A 174 -28.49 -5.83 -9.14
CA PHE A 174 -28.37 -4.54 -8.46
C PHE A 174 -27.18 -4.51 -7.47
N PHE A 175 -26.96 -5.59 -6.73
CA PHE A 175 -25.84 -5.68 -5.80
C PHE A 175 -24.50 -5.70 -6.55
N ASN A 176 -24.40 -6.46 -7.63
CA ASN A 176 -23.19 -6.50 -8.45
C ASN A 176 -22.92 -5.14 -9.12
N PHE A 177 -23.97 -4.45 -9.58
CA PHE A 177 -23.89 -3.11 -10.12
C PHE A 177 -23.40 -2.10 -9.07
N LEU A 178 -23.94 -2.15 -7.84
CA LEU A 178 -23.48 -1.30 -6.73
C LEU A 178 -22.01 -1.51 -6.42
N VAL A 179 -21.56 -2.77 -6.33
CA VAL A 179 -20.14 -3.09 -6.10
C VAL A 179 -19.25 -2.53 -7.22
N PHE A 180 -19.70 -2.64 -8.48
CA PHE A 180 -19.00 -2.06 -9.62
C PHE A 180 -18.90 -0.53 -9.52
N VAL A 181 -20.00 0.16 -9.19
CA VAL A 181 -20.01 1.62 -9.02
C VAL A 181 -19.08 2.07 -7.89
N ILE A 182 -19.08 1.36 -6.74
CA ILE A 182 -18.16 1.62 -5.63
C ILE A 182 -16.70 1.47 -6.11
N PHE A 183 -16.41 0.42 -6.90
CA PHE A 183 -15.06 0.21 -7.41
C PHE A 183 -14.63 1.32 -8.38
N VAL A 184 -15.52 1.75 -9.26
CA VAL A 184 -15.28 2.92 -10.14
C VAL A 184 -15.04 4.18 -9.31
N GLN A 185 -15.82 4.40 -8.23
CA GLN A 185 -15.62 5.54 -7.33
C GLN A 185 -14.25 5.52 -6.64
N ILE A 186 -13.76 4.34 -6.24
CA ILE A 186 -12.41 4.19 -5.67
C ILE A 186 -11.34 4.58 -6.70
N ILE A 187 -11.49 4.16 -7.95
CA ILE A 187 -10.59 4.52 -9.04
C ILE A 187 -10.58 6.03 -9.26
N LEU A 188 -11.77 6.64 -9.39
CA LEU A 188 -11.91 8.07 -9.62
C LEU A 188 -11.42 8.92 -8.45
N GLY A 189 -11.56 8.43 -7.22
CA GLY A 189 -11.07 9.12 -6.01
C GLY A 189 -9.54 9.20 -5.91
N ALA A 190 -8.80 8.50 -6.75
CA ALA A 190 -7.35 8.59 -6.84
C ALA A 190 -6.87 9.69 -7.82
N PHE A 191 -7.77 10.27 -8.62
CA PHE A 191 -7.52 11.36 -9.54
C PHE A 191 -7.77 12.72 -8.89
#